data_50e9118a468f9b5186f0d07b500d548e
#
_entry.id   50e9118a468f9b5186f0d07b500d548e
#
_cell.length_a   1.000
_cell.length_b   1.000
_cell.length_c   1.000
_cell.angle_alpha   90.00
_cell.angle_beta   90.00
_cell.angle_gamma   90.00
#
_symmetry.space_group_name_H-M   'P 1'
#
loop_
_entity.id
_entity.type
_entity.pdbx_description
1 polymer ?
#
loop_
_entity_poly.entity_id
_entity_poly.type
_entity_poly.pdbx_seq_one_letter_code
_entity_poly.pdbx_strand_id
1 'polypeptide(L)'
;KSRGLTNHIFVGEYNSAFKGRGMLFSEVREYAYGDDIKNIDWNVTARAKTPHVKIFEEERELTVMLLVDISASVFFGTAQRFKSELITEICAVLAFSAIANNDKVGVIFFDNEVRLFVPPRKGRSHVLRIIRELLTFSMPENVVTQGINIAKNQAAETVWWKRLLFFPDKKNTQNTKLINHNNAKATNISAALAYFSNVIKKRSIAFLLSDFLDDNYQKALNLAGRKHDITGLLIYAPREPSLGPAGLLPATDPETQQTIWIDTNSQHQQQIYTSFFNKHLAQSRAIFSRCGIDLLTLRTNGDYVKQLMRYFKKLGG
;
A
#
# COMPACT_ATOMS: atom_id res chain seq x y z
N LYS A 1 20.39 2.98 15.56
CA LYS A 1 21.28 2.68 14.38
C LYS A 1 20.68 1.64 13.42
N SER A 2 19.90 0.65 13.88
CA SER A 2 19.32 -0.41 13.02
C SER A 2 18.23 0.08 12.03
N ARG A 3 17.38 1.04 12.45
CA ARG A 3 16.29 1.58 11.60
C ARG A 3 16.78 2.34 10.35
N GLY A 4 17.91 3.03 10.43
CA GLY A 4 18.48 3.75 9.28
C GLY A 4 19.03 2.79 8.22
N LEU A 5 19.72 1.72 8.63
CA LEU A 5 20.24 0.69 7.73
C LEU A 5 19.12 -0.06 7.00
N THR A 6 18.05 -0.41 7.71
CA THR A 6 16.88 -1.11 7.13
C THR A 6 16.23 -0.26 6.06
N ASN A 7 16.09 1.04 6.26
CA ASN A 7 15.53 1.95 5.26
C ASN A 7 16.39 2.05 4.01
N HIS A 8 17.72 2.15 4.15
CA HIS A 8 18.64 2.21 2.99
C HIS A 8 18.63 0.92 2.18
N ILE A 9 18.63 -0.24 2.85
CA ILE A 9 18.58 -1.54 2.19
C ILE A 9 17.23 -1.72 1.48
N PHE A 10 16.12 -1.34 2.14
CA PHE A 10 14.79 -1.42 1.55
C PHE A 10 14.64 -0.56 0.29
N VAL A 11 15.14 0.67 0.33
CA VAL A 11 15.16 1.58 -0.83
C VAL A 11 16.00 1.00 -1.97
N GLY A 12 17.13 0.37 -1.65
CA GLY A 12 17.99 -0.31 -2.64
C GLY A 12 17.29 -1.48 -3.33
N GLU A 13 16.65 -2.36 -2.58
CA GLU A 13 15.90 -3.51 -3.13
C GLU A 13 14.65 -3.07 -3.91
N TYR A 14 13.93 -2.06 -3.43
CA TYR A 14 12.84 -1.43 -4.16
C TYR A 14 13.33 -0.89 -5.51
N ASN A 15 14.42 -0.14 -5.51
CA ASN A 15 15.01 0.41 -6.72
C ASN A 15 15.43 -0.71 -7.69
N SER A 16 16.07 -1.76 -7.21
CA SER A 16 16.46 -2.92 -8.03
C SER A 16 15.25 -3.59 -8.67
N ALA A 17 14.15 -3.79 -7.90
CA ALA A 17 12.93 -4.44 -8.39
C ALA A 17 12.25 -3.69 -9.55
N PHE A 18 12.34 -2.37 -9.55
CA PHE A 18 11.65 -1.53 -10.54
C PHE A 18 12.58 -0.85 -11.54
N LYS A 19 13.90 -0.96 -11.38
CA LYS A 19 14.92 -0.33 -12.20
C LYS A 19 14.83 -0.68 -13.69
N GLY A 20 14.50 -1.90 -14.04
CA GLY A 20 14.35 -2.35 -15.45
C GLY A 20 13.09 -1.85 -16.15
N ARG A 21 12.16 -1.21 -15.42
CA ARG A 21 10.84 -0.80 -15.94
C ARG A 21 10.70 0.69 -16.25
N GLY A 22 11.74 1.50 -16.01
CA GLY A 22 11.62 2.94 -16.20
C GLY A 22 12.88 3.77 -16.19
N MET A 23 14.04 3.16 -16.02
CA MET A 23 15.30 3.91 -15.98
C MET A 23 16.02 3.89 -17.29
N LEU A 24 16.55 5.03 -17.58
CA LEU A 24 17.35 5.26 -18.73
C LEU A 24 18.65 5.95 -18.35
N PHE A 25 19.70 5.34 -18.80
CA PHE A 25 21.06 5.79 -18.55
C PHE A 25 21.48 6.66 -19.73
N SER A 26 21.97 7.84 -19.50
CA SER A 26 22.59 8.62 -20.57
C SER A 26 24.08 8.33 -20.58
N GLU A 27 24.56 7.70 -21.59
CA GLU A 27 25.98 7.50 -21.85
C GLU A 27 26.38 8.19 -23.14
N VAL A 28 27.66 8.51 -23.25
CA VAL A 28 28.28 9.00 -24.47
C VAL A 28 29.10 7.86 -25.05
N ARG A 29 28.74 7.38 -26.24
CA ARG A 29 29.54 6.39 -26.96
C ARG A 29 30.05 6.91 -28.29
N GLU A 30 30.98 6.21 -28.87
CA GLU A 30 31.43 6.52 -30.22
C GLU A 30 30.27 6.37 -31.22
N TYR A 31 30.24 7.29 -32.19
CA TYR A 31 29.27 7.27 -33.28
C TYR A 31 29.39 5.98 -34.08
N ALA A 32 28.28 5.28 -34.29
CA ALA A 32 28.18 4.15 -35.19
C ALA A 32 27.33 4.53 -36.40
N TYR A 33 27.62 3.90 -37.54
CA TYR A 33 26.86 4.15 -38.76
C TYR A 33 25.37 3.83 -38.55
N GLY A 34 24.50 4.84 -38.76
CA GLY A 34 23.05 4.74 -38.52
C GLY A 34 22.56 5.56 -37.33
N ASP A 35 23.43 6.10 -36.51
CA ASP A 35 23.05 7.01 -35.42
C ASP A 35 22.59 8.38 -35.96
N ASP A 36 21.61 8.99 -35.25
CA ASP A 36 21.13 10.31 -35.63
C ASP A 36 22.20 11.38 -35.35
N ILE A 37 22.63 12.06 -36.40
CA ILE A 37 23.64 13.12 -36.37
C ILE A 37 23.30 14.27 -35.41
N LYS A 38 21.99 14.49 -35.14
CA LYS A 38 21.52 15.51 -34.19
C LYS A 38 21.95 15.23 -32.75
N ASN A 39 22.23 13.98 -32.44
CA ASN A 39 22.63 13.53 -31.11
C ASN A 39 24.14 13.56 -30.89
N ILE A 40 24.93 14.04 -31.83
CA ILE A 40 26.40 14.17 -31.68
C ILE A 40 26.74 15.19 -30.57
N ASP A 41 27.52 14.72 -29.58
CA ASP A 41 28.13 15.63 -28.60
C ASP A 41 29.39 16.26 -29.14
N TRP A 42 29.30 17.46 -29.68
CA TRP A 42 30.42 18.19 -30.24
C TRP A 42 31.51 18.51 -29.23
N ASN A 43 31.18 18.65 -27.92
CA ASN A 43 32.17 18.94 -26.88
C ASN A 43 33.04 17.71 -26.57
N VAL A 44 32.44 16.53 -26.51
CA VAL A 44 33.18 15.26 -26.31
C VAL A 44 33.94 14.91 -27.60
N THR A 45 33.31 15.05 -28.76
CA THR A 45 33.91 14.80 -30.06
C THR A 45 35.19 15.65 -30.26
N ALA A 46 35.15 16.92 -29.88
CA ALA A 46 36.31 17.81 -29.99
C ALA A 46 37.48 17.37 -29.09
N ARG A 47 37.22 16.75 -27.94
CA ARG A 47 38.24 16.24 -27.02
C ARG A 47 38.76 14.86 -27.40
N ALA A 48 37.87 13.99 -27.83
CA ALA A 48 38.18 12.59 -28.16
C ALA A 48 38.74 12.41 -29.56
N LYS A 49 38.60 13.42 -30.46
CA LYS A 49 38.94 13.38 -31.89
C LYS A 49 38.17 12.35 -32.71
N THR A 50 37.21 11.67 -32.13
CA THR A 50 36.26 10.75 -32.79
C THR A 50 34.84 11.20 -32.49
N PRO A 51 33.90 11.10 -33.44
CA PRO A 51 32.52 11.50 -33.22
C PRO A 51 31.88 10.68 -32.08
N HIS A 52 31.26 11.36 -31.12
CA HIS A 52 30.57 10.75 -30.01
C HIS A 52 29.10 11.18 -30.00
N VAL A 53 28.19 10.22 -29.73
CA VAL A 53 26.77 10.43 -29.71
C VAL A 53 26.24 10.32 -28.27
N LYS A 54 25.44 11.32 -27.90
CA LYS A 54 24.62 11.24 -26.66
C LYS A 54 23.52 10.23 -26.85
N ILE A 55 23.54 9.18 -26.08
CA ILE A 55 22.39 8.29 -25.93
C ILE A 55 21.51 8.90 -24.85
N PHE A 56 20.39 9.48 -25.28
CA PHE A 56 19.38 9.96 -24.35
C PHE A 56 18.50 8.77 -24.01
N GLU A 57 18.65 8.30 -22.82
CA GLU A 57 17.72 7.38 -22.23
C GLU A 57 16.68 8.17 -21.41
N GLU A 58 15.42 8.00 -21.71
CA GLU A 58 14.32 8.73 -21.08
C GLU A 58 14.11 8.20 -19.64
N GLU A 59 14.50 8.96 -18.62
CA GLU A 59 14.14 8.65 -17.23
C GLU A 59 12.62 8.59 -17.11
N ARG A 60 12.04 7.39 -17.23
CA ARG A 60 10.62 7.21 -17.00
C ARG A 60 10.36 7.21 -15.51
N GLU A 61 9.92 8.37 -15.03
CA GLU A 61 9.37 8.49 -13.68
C GLU A 61 8.27 7.43 -13.48
N LEU A 62 8.47 6.56 -12.53
CA LEU A 62 7.45 5.61 -12.15
C LEU A 62 6.33 6.30 -11.36
N THR A 63 5.14 5.78 -11.50
CA THR A 63 4.00 6.19 -10.67
C THR A 63 3.63 5.03 -9.78
N VAL A 64 3.66 5.24 -8.48
CA VAL A 64 3.26 4.27 -7.46
C VAL A 64 1.90 4.65 -6.93
N MET A 65 0.96 3.72 -6.98
CA MET A 65 -0.38 3.89 -6.46
C MET A 65 -0.63 2.94 -5.29
N LEU A 66 -1.08 3.48 -4.17
CA LEU A 66 -1.50 2.70 -3.01
C LEU A 66 -3.03 2.63 -3.02
N LEU A 67 -3.60 1.44 -3.17
CA LEU A 67 -5.03 1.19 -3.06
C LEU A 67 -5.27 0.60 -1.68
N VAL A 68 -5.86 1.40 -0.80
CA VAL A 68 -5.95 1.08 0.63
C VAL A 68 -7.40 0.84 1.01
N ASP A 69 -7.68 -0.37 1.43
CA ASP A 69 -8.94 -0.76 2.02
C ASP A 69 -9.06 -0.13 3.42
N ILE A 70 -10.15 0.61 3.64
CA ILE A 70 -10.50 1.24 4.91
C ILE A 70 -11.84 0.73 5.44
N SER A 71 -12.27 -0.46 5.02
CA SER A 71 -13.49 -1.11 5.53
C SER A 71 -13.40 -1.46 7.02
N ALA A 72 -14.54 -1.73 7.63
CA ALA A 72 -14.61 -2.03 9.06
C ALA A 72 -13.77 -3.25 9.48
N SER A 73 -13.57 -4.22 8.58
CA SER A 73 -12.74 -5.41 8.82
C SER A 73 -11.25 -5.08 9.04
N VAL A 74 -10.76 -3.97 8.50
CA VAL A 74 -9.38 -3.50 8.67
C VAL A 74 -9.13 -2.94 10.09
N PHE A 75 -10.19 -2.48 10.78
CA PHE A 75 -10.09 -2.02 12.16
C PHE A 75 -10.08 -3.18 13.16
N PHE A 76 -10.32 -4.39 12.70
CA PHE A 76 -10.20 -5.58 13.52
C PHE A 76 -8.71 -5.90 13.77
N GLY A 77 -8.35 -6.20 15.01
CA GLY A 77 -6.98 -6.49 15.38
C GLY A 77 -6.86 -7.20 16.72
N THR A 78 -5.64 -7.59 17.05
CA THR A 78 -5.31 -8.10 18.39
C THR A 78 -4.98 -6.95 19.31
N ALA A 79 -5.00 -7.17 20.64
CA ALA A 79 -4.61 -6.19 21.65
C ALA A 79 -3.20 -5.61 21.45
N GLN A 80 -2.36 -6.28 20.63
CA GLN A 80 -0.97 -5.87 20.39
C GLN A 80 -0.82 -4.94 19.17
N ARG A 81 -1.66 -5.10 18.13
CA ARG A 81 -1.55 -4.31 16.90
C ARG A 81 -2.79 -4.45 16.02
N PHE A 82 -3.32 -3.33 15.52
CA PHE A 82 -4.40 -3.30 14.56
C PHE A 82 -3.88 -3.50 13.11
N LYS A 83 -4.72 -4.06 12.23
CA LYS A 83 -4.38 -4.17 10.79
C LYS A 83 -4.15 -2.79 10.19
N SER A 84 -4.94 -1.79 10.58
CA SER A 84 -4.81 -0.40 10.12
C SER A 84 -3.44 0.22 10.42
N GLU A 85 -2.84 -0.09 11.57
CA GLU A 85 -1.49 0.37 11.91
C GLU A 85 -0.44 -0.25 10.98
N LEU A 86 -0.55 -1.57 10.72
CA LEU A 86 0.37 -2.24 9.79
C LEU A 86 0.23 -1.70 8.36
N ILE A 87 -1.01 -1.49 7.89
CA ILE A 87 -1.28 -0.90 6.57
C ILE A 87 -0.62 0.48 6.48
N THR A 88 -0.81 1.32 7.51
CA THR A 88 -0.20 2.66 7.54
C THR A 88 1.32 2.61 7.48
N GLU A 89 1.95 1.69 8.22
CA GLU A 89 3.41 1.52 8.18
C GLU A 89 3.89 1.05 6.81
N ILE A 90 3.23 0.05 6.21
CA ILE A 90 3.59 -0.46 4.88
C ILE A 90 3.45 0.66 3.85
N CYS A 91 2.33 1.39 3.85
CA CYS A 91 2.12 2.52 2.95
C CYS A 91 3.18 3.61 3.13
N ALA A 92 3.55 3.93 4.37
CA ALA A 92 4.60 4.89 4.65
C ALA A 92 5.96 4.43 4.11
N VAL A 93 6.34 3.16 4.34
CA VAL A 93 7.60 2.60 3.84
C VAL A 93 7.64 2.62 2.31
N LEU A 94 6.57 2.18 1.64
CA LEU A 94 6.47 2.19 0.17
C LEU A 94 6.53 3.61 -0.38
N ALA A 95 5.79 4.55 0.22
CA ALA A 95 5.76 5.94 -0.21
C ALA A 95 7.11 6.65 -0.04
N PHE A 96 7.80 6.43 1.08
CA PHE A 96 9.14 7.00 1.29
C PHE A 96 10.17 6.37 0.35
N SER A 97 10.08 5.09 0.05
CA SER A 97 10.98 4.41 -0.90
C SER A 97 10.79 4.95 -2.32
N ALA A 98 9.54 5.15 -2.74
CA ALA A 98 9.25 5.75 -4.04
C ALA A 98 9.81 7.17 -4.18
N ILE A 99 9.66 8.02 -3.14
CA ILE A 99 10.25 9.37 -3.17
C ILE A 99 11.76 9.33 -3.20
N ALA A 100 12.39 8.44 -2.46
CA ALA A 100 13.85 8.29 -2.48
C ALA A 100 14.37 7.97 -3.88
N ASN A 101 13.54 7.34 -4.73
CA ASN A 101 13.82 7.06 -6.14
C ASN A 101 13.26 8.12 -7.11
N ASN A 102 12.81 9.29 -6.59
CA ASN A 102 12.23 10.37 -7.38
C ASN A 102 10.93 10.01 -8.12
N ASP A 103 10.22 8.97 -7.68
CA ASP A 103 8.95 8.51 -8.24
C ASP A 103 7.75 9.33 -7.73
N LYS A 104 6.64 9.24 -8.44
CA LYS A 104 5.36 9.84 -8.04
C LYS A 104 4.56 8.86 -7.19
N VAL A 105 3.96 9.34 -6.10
CA VAL A 105 3.12 8.52 -5.21
C VAL A 105 1.73 9.09 -5.14
N GLY A 106 0.72 8.23 -5.28
CA GLY A 106 -0.69 8.56 -5.05
C GLY A 106 -1.38 7.49 -4.19
N VAL A 107 -2.55 7.79 -3.69
CA VAL A 107 -3.33 6.83 -2.90
C VAL A 107 -4.83 6.91 -3.25
N ILE A 108 -5.47 5.77 -3.21
CA ILE A 108 -6.93 5.62 -3.30
C ILE A 108 -7.37 4.90 -2.02
N PHE A 109 -8.20 5.56 -1.23
CA PHE A 109 -8.87 4.96 -0.08
C PHE A 109 -10.24 4.48 -0.51
N PHE A 110 -10.58 3.26 -0.17
CA PHE A 110 -11.86 2.67 -0.54
C PHE A 110 -12.41 1.75 0.55
N ASP A 111 -13.73 1.61 0.56
CA ASP A 111 -14.50 0.59 1.27
C ASP A 111 -15.53 -0.01 0.30
N ASN A 112 -16.81 0.22 0.49
CA ASN A 112 -17.85 -0.09 -0.49
C ASN A 112 -17.81 0.81 -1.75
N GLU A 113 -17.13 1.95 -1.65
CA GLU A 113 -16.90 2.92 -2.72
C GLU A 113 -15.54 3.61 -2.56
N VAL A 114 -15.11 4.37 -3.54
CA VAL A 114 -13.90 5.19 -3.41
C VAL A 114 -14.19 6.40 -2.53
N ARG A 115 -13.53 6.47 -1.38
CA ARG A 115 -13.71 7.54 -0.39
C ARG A 115 -12.85 8.75 -0.66
N LEU A 116 -11.59 8.51 -1.00
CA LEU A 116 -10.64 9.58 -1.26
C LEU A 116 -9.64 9.16 -2.34
N PHE A 117 -9.38 10.06 -3.27
CA PHE A 117 -8.29 9.93 -4.23
C PHE A 117 -7.29 11.07 -4.03
N VAL A 118 -6.06 10.72 -3.75
CA VAL A 118 -4.93 11.66 -3.72
C VAL A 118 -4.09 11.39 -4.97
N PRO A 119 -4.06 12.33 -5.93
CA PRO A 119 -3.37 12.13 -7.20
C PRO A 119 -1.86 11.97 -7.02
N PRO A 120 -1.19 11.19 -7.89
CA PRO A 120 0.24 10.94 -7.77
C PRO A 120 1.06 12.21 -7.99
N ARG A 121 1.88 12.56 -7.00
CA ARG A 121 2.80 13.70 -7.02
C ARG A 121 4.12 13.31 -6.37
N LYS A 122 5.16 14.10 -6.66
CA LYS A 122 6.48 13.97 -6.02
C LYS A 122 6.57 14.81 -4.74
N GLY A 123 7.58 14.53 -3.97
CA GLY A 123 8.03 15.37 -2.88
C GLY A 123 7.58 14.91 -1.51
N ARG A 124 8.41 15.20 -0.52
CA ARG A 124 8.23 14.78 0.87
C ARG A 124 6.94 15.30 1.50
N SER A 125 6.56 16.55 1.21
CA SER A 125 5.33 17.18 1.71
C SER A 125 4.09 16.42 1.25
N HIS A 126 4.10 15.92 0.02
CA HIS A 126 3.00 15.15 -0.53
C HIS A 126 2.85 13.79 0.17
N VAL A 127 3.95 13.08 0.44
CA VAL A 127 3.90 11.83 1.20
C VAL A 127 3.46 12.06 2.65
N LEU A 128 3.91 13.13 3.29
CA LEU A 128 3.42 13.47 4.63
C LEU A 128 1.92 13.73 4.65
N ARG A 129 1.37 14.32 3.58
CA ARG A 129 -0.08 14.45 3.39
C ARG A 129 -0.75 13.08 3.29
N ILE A 130 -0.23 12.16 2.46
CA ILE A 130 -0.76 10.80 2.33
C ILE A 130 -0.74 10.08 3.69
N ILE A 131 0.34 10.18 4.45
CA ILE A 131 0.44 9.57 5.79
C ILE A 131 -0.59 10.18 6.74
N ARG A 132 -0.83 11.49 6.67
CA ARG A 132 -1.86 12.15 7.50
C ARG A 132 -3.25 11.58 7.18
N GLU A 133 -3.60 11.44 5.90
CA GLU A 133 -4.88 10.85 5.49
C GLU A 133 -4.99 9.38 5.98
N LEU A 134 -3.92 8.58 5.83
CA LEU A 134 -3.85 7.21 6.36
C LEU A 134 -4.13 7.17 7.87
N LEU A 135 -3.50 8.03 8.64
CA LEU A 135 -3.71 8.12 10.09
C LEU A 135 -5.14 8.54 10.45
N THR A 136 -5.73 9.44 9.68
CA THR A 136 -7.12 9.87 9.88
C THR A 136 -8.10 8.71 9.69
N PHE A 137 -7.90 7.90 8.64
CA PHE A 137 -8.71 6.70 8.41
C PHE A 137 -8.37 5.53 9.35
N SER A 138 -7.19 5.52 9.95
CA SER A 138 -6.76 4.44 10.86
C SER A 138 -7.29 4.60 12.29
N MET A 139 -7.89 5.73 12.64
CA MET A 139 -8.43 5.98 13.98
C MET A 139 -9.95 5.75 14.00
N PRO A 140 -10.47 4.82 14.82
CA PRO A 140 -11.90 4.70 15.01
C PRO A 140 -12.48 5.99 15.61
N GLU A 141 -13.60 6.46 15.10
CA GLU A 141 -14.25 7.74 15.50
C GLU A 141 -14.49 7.86 17.02
N ASN A 142 -14.70 6.74 17.72
CA ASN A 142 -14.90 6.71 19.17
C ASN A 142 -13.67 7.14 19.99
N VAL A 143 -12.46 7.12 19.40
CA VAL A 143 -11.23 7.55 20.09
C VAL A 143 -11.04 9.07 19.97
N VAL A 144 -11.56 9.69 18.94
CA VAL A 144 -11.45 11.14 18.74
C VAL A 144 -12.31 11.90 19.75
N THR A 145 -13.49 11.37 20.10
CA THR A 145 -14.40 12.00 21.09
C THR A 145 -14.03 11.69 22.53
N GLN A 146 -13.40 10.53 22.82
CA GLN A 146 -12.95 10.17 24.17
C GLN A 146 -11.49 10.56 24.47
N GLY A 147 -10.70 10.85 23.45
CA GLY A 147 -9.27 11.17 23.58
C GLY A 147 -8.95 12.43 24.39
N ILE A 148 -9.94 13.30 24.63
CA ILE A 148 -9.74 14.48 25.50
C ILE A 148 -9.66 14.09 26.97
N ASN A 149 -10.25 12.95 27.39
CA ASN A 149 -10.26 12.53 28.80
C ASN A 149 -9.25 11.42 29.15
N ILE A 150 -8.71 10.68 28.15
CA ILE A 150 -7.74 9.59 28.42
C ILE A 150 -6.29 10.07 28.39
N ALA A 151 -6.03 11.27 27.85
CA ALA A 151 -4.69 11.85 27.72
C ALA A 151 -4.01 12.22 29.06
N LYS A 152 -4.68 12.01 30.19
CA LYS A 152 -4.08 12.33 31.52
C LYS A 152 -3.32 11.18 32.19
N ASN A 153 -3.44 9.93 31.74
CA ASN A 153 -2.88 8.79 32.48
C ASN A 153 -1.90 7.86 31.74
N GLN A 154 -1.51 8.12 30.50
CA GLN A 154 -0.49 7.32 29.80
C GLN A 154 0.48 8.20 28.99
N ALA A 155 1.25 8.99 29.68
CA ALA A 155 2.24 9.89 29.10
C ALA A 155 3.65 9.30 29.17
N ALA A 156 4.00 8.27 28.41
CA ALA A 156 5.40 7.86 28.30
C ALA A 156 5.88 7.32 26.94
N GLU A 157 5.05 6.82 26.02
CA GLU A 157 5.59 6.15 24.82
C GLU A 157 5.14 6.68 23.45
N THR A 158 4.41 7.76 23.37
CA THR A 158 3.80 8.24 22.11
C THR A 158 4.29 9.62 21.65
N VAL A 159 5.54 9.98 21.92
CA VAL A 159 6.02 11.37 21.73
C VAL A 159 6.59 11.65 20.33
N TRP A 160 6.94 10.66 19.53
CA TRP A 160 7.64 10.90 18.27
C TRP A 160 6.72 11.38 17.13
N TRP A 161 5.47 10.93 17.06
CA TRP A 161 4.53 11.34 16.01
C TRP A 161 3.85 12.69 16.28
N LYS A 162 3.72 13.11 17.55
CA LYS A 162 3.26 14.46 17.90
C LYS A 162 4.19 15.56 17.38
N ARG A 163 5.48 15.26 17.25
CA ARG A 163 6.49 16.18 16.71
C ARG A 163 6.42 16.34 15.18
N LEU A 164 5.78 15.41 14.48
CA LEU A 164 5.61 15.42 13.01
C LEU A 164 4.36 16.19 12.55
N LEU A 165 3.39 16.40 13.44
CA LEU A 165 2.07 16.95 13.10
C LEU A 165 1.93 18.47 13.33
N PHE A 166 2.91 19.14 13.93
CA PHE A 166 2.86 20.57 14.22
C PHE A 166 3.73 21.40 13.29
N PHE A 167 3.37 21.48 12.00
CA PHE A 167 3.69 22.64 11.18
C PHE A 167 2.37 23.24 10.68
N PRO A 168 2.07 24.49 11.04
CA PRO A 168 0.87 25.15 10.55
C PRO A 168 1.10 25.64 9.12
N ASP A 169 0.60 24.92 8.14
CA ASP A 169 0.50 25.42 6.77
C ASP A 169 -0.81 26.22 6.63
N LYS A 170 -0.68 27.53 6.74
CA LYS A 170 -1.76 28.47 6.41
C LYS A 170 -1.88 28.53 4.89
N LYS A 171 -2.97 28.01 4.35
CA LYS A 171 -3.68 28.30 3.09
C LYS A 171 -4.03 27.01 2.33
N ASN A 172 -5.19 26.55 2.49
CA ASN A 172 -6.21 26.06 1.55
C ASN A 172 -7.21 25.13 2.24
N THR A 173 -8.13 25.79 2.96
CA THR A 173 -9.33 25.13 3.50
C THR A 173 -10.46 25.40 2.51
N GLN A 174 -10.57 24.59 1.47
CA GLN A 174 -11.85 24.47 0.74
C GLN A 174 -11.98 23.06 0.17
N ASN A 175 -13.13 22.44 0.49
CA ASN A 175 -13.64 21.15 0.01
C ASN A 175 -13.11 19.87 0.66
N THR A 176 -13.23 19.76 1.97
CA THR A 176 -13.36 18.43 2.61
C THR A 176 -14.83 18.26 3.00
N LYS A 177 -15.63 17.65 2.14
CA LYS A 177 -16.94 17.12 2.53
C LYS A 177 -16.68 15.94 3.48
N LEU A 178 -16.95 16.15 4.76
CA LEU A 178 -17.09 15.09 5.76
C LEU A 178 -18.29 14.23 5.34
N ILE A 179 -18.03 13.02 4.91
CA ILE A 179 -19.06 12.03 4.57
C ILE A 179 -19.33 11.19 5.80
N ASN A 180 -20.58 11.17 6.25
CA ASN A 180 -21.06 10.38 7.38
C ASN A 180 -20.83 8.87 7.17
N HIS A 181 -20.15 8.25 8.14
CA HIS A 181 -19.79 6.81 8.17
C HIS A 181 -20.92 5.85 8.61
N ASN A 182 -22.19 6.20 8.46
CA ASN A 182 -23.29 5.44 9.06
C ASN A 182 -23.92 4.34 8.18
N ASN A 183 -23.20 3.77 7.20
CA ASN A 183 -23.65 2.54 6.51
C ASN A 183 -22.44 1.63 6.30
N ALA A 184 -22.25 0.67 7.19
CA ALA A 184 -21.29 -0.43 7.00
C ALA A 184 -21.78 -1.28 5.81
N LYS A 185 -21.23 -1.01 4.62
CA LYS A 185 -21.43 -1.81 3.42
C LYS A 185 -20.16 -2.60 3.13
N ALA A 186 -20.34 -3.80 2.56
CA ALA A 186 -19.27 -4.69 2.17
C ALA A 186 -18.18 -3.99 1.32
N THR A 187 -16.93 -4.38 1.52
CA THR A 187 -15.80 -3.89 0.72
C THR A 187 -16.02 -4.15 -0.77
N ASN A 188 -15.72 -3.17 -1.62
CA ASN A 188 -15.85 -3.30 -3.08
C ASN A 188 -14.52 -3.04 -3.78
N ILE A 189 -13.69 -4.06 -3.86
CA ILE A 189 -12.38 -4.03 -4.54
C ILE A 189 -12.56 -3.77 -6.03
N SER A 190 -13.64 -4.29 -6.63
CA SER A 190 -13.93 -4.09 -8.06
C SER A 190 -14.13 -2.63 -8.41
N ALA A 191 -14.85 -1.87 -7.58
CA ALA A 191 -15.05 -0.42 -7.79
C ALA A 191 -13.73 0.34 -7.67
N ALA A 192 -12.90 0.01 -6.68
CA ALA A 192 -11.59 0.63 -6.49
C ALA A 192 -10.64 0.39 -7.68
N LEU A 193 -10.58 -0.85 -8.20
CA LEU A 193 -9.75 -1.20 -9.35
C LEU A 193 -10.27 -0.55 -10.65
N ALA A 194 -11.59 -0.50 -10.85
CA ALA A 194 -12.19 0.18 -11.99
C ALA A 194 -11.90 1.69 -11.94
N TYR A 195 -12.08 2.32 -10.79
CA TYR A 195 -11.74 3.74 -10.60
C TYR A 195 -10.25 4.01 -10.85
N PHE A 196 -9.35 3.20 -10.27
CA PHE A 196 -7.92 3.27 -10.49
C PHE A 196 -7.56 3.23 -11.98
N SER A 197 -8.09 2.25 -12.72
CA SER A 197 -7.84 2.09 -14.15
C SER A 197 -8.40 3.26 -15.00
N ASN A 198 -9.46 3.91 -14.51
CA ASN A 198 -10.06 5.06 -15.18
C ASN A 198 -9.28 6.35 -14.94
N VAL A 199 -8.78 6.57 -13.74
CA VAL A 199 -8.07 7.81 -13.37
C VAL A 199 -6.61 7.78 -13.80
N ILE A 200 -5.94 6.65 -13.64
CA ILE A 200 -4.54 6.48 -14.02
C ILE A 200 -4.44 5.90 -15.42
N LYS A 201 -4.08 6.74 -16.41
CA LYS A 201 -4.00 6.32 -17.80
C LYS A 201 -2.68 5.66 -18.17
N LYS A 202 -1.57 6.11 -17.58
CA LYS A 202 -0.23 5.57 -17.80
C LYS A 202 -0.01 4.30 -16.97
N ARG A 203 0.76 3.35 -17.52
CA ARG A 203 1.18 2.17 -16.76
C ARG A 203 1.85 2.61 -15.45
N SER A 204 1.45 2.01 -14.36
CA SER A 204 1.92 2.36 -13.02
C SER A 204 2.04 1.12 -12.16
N ILE A 205 2.84 1.20 -11.10
CA ILE A 205 2.95 0.19 -10.07
C ILE A 205 1.82 0.45 -9.06
N ALA A 206 1.09 -0.60 -8.68
CA ALA A 206 0.01 -0.48 -7.72
C ALA A 206 0.12 -1.53 -6.62
N PHE A 207 0.01 -1.10 -5.37
CA PHE A 207 -0.09 -1.99 -4.22
C PHE A 207 -1.52 -1.95 -3.70
N LEU A 208 -2.21 -3.10 -3.73
CA LEU A 208 -3.57 -3.26 -3.23
C LEU A 208 -3.52 -3.90 -1.84
N LEU A 209 -3.85 -3.11 -0.81
CA LEU A 209 -3.77 -3.50 0.59
C LEU A 209 -5.19 -3.74 1.12
N SER A 210 -5.52 -4.99 1.45
CA SER A 210 -6.84 -5.42 1.94
C SER A 210 -6.73 -6.77 2.65
N ASP A 211 -7.78 -7.19 3.34
CA ASP A 211 -7.98 -8.58 3.76
C ASP A 211 -8.70 -9.42 2.68
N PHE A 212 -9.11 -8.77 1.57
CA PHE A 212 -9.75 -9.42 0.41
C PHE A 212 -11.04 -10.18 0.71
N LEU A 213 -11.81 -9.74 1.70
CA LEU A 213 -13.13 -10.30 2.04
C LEU A 213 -14.23 -9.92 1.03
N ASP A 214 -13.88 -9.84 -0.25
CA ASP A 214 -14.78 -9.58 -1.39
C ASP A 214 -14.66 -10.74 -2.39
N ASP A 215 -15.79 -11.24 -2.90
CA ASP A 215 -15.79 -12.42 -3.77
C ASP A 215 -15.74 -12.10 -5.27
N ASN A 216 -16.01 -10.86 -5.68
CA ASN A 216 -16.29 -10.53 -7.08
C ASN A 216 -15.23 -9.69 -7.81
N TYR A 217 -14.02 -9.56 -7.27
CA TYR A 217 -13.00 -8.66 -7.83
C TYR A 217 -12.12 -9.28 -8.94
N GLN A 218 -12.23 -10.58 -9.24
CA GLN A 218 -11.34 -11.27 -10.21
C GLN A 218 -11.31 -10.62 -11.59
N LYS A 219 -12.49 -10.24 -12.13
CA LYS A 219 -12.58 -9.61 -13.48
C LYS A 219 -11.91 -8.24 -13.48
N ALA A 220 -12.18 -7.42 -12.47
CA ALA A 220 -11.59 -6.09 -12.35
C ALA A 220 -10.08 -6.18 -12.13
N LEU A 221 -9.61 -7.13 -11.32
CA LEU A 221 -8.20 -7.38 -11.08
C LEU A 221 -7.47 -7.78 -12.37
N ASN A 222 -8.04 -8.68 -13.17
CA ASN A 222 -7.47 -9.08 -14.45
C ASN A 222 -7.37 -7.90 -15.45
N LEU A 223 -8.43 -7.09 -15.55
CA LEU A 223 -8.42 -5.90 -16.41
C LEU A 223 -7.38 -4.86 -15.96
N ALA A 224 -7.32 -4.59 -14.67
CA ALA A 224 -6.35 -3.65 -14.11
C ALA A 224 -4.90 -4.17 -14.23
N GLY A 225 -4.67 -5.48 -14.02
CA GLY A 225 -3.36 -6.11 -14.15
C GLY A 225 -2.79 -6.13 -15.58
N ARG A 226 -3.65 -6.09 -16.61
CA ARG A 226 -3.18 -5.91 -18.00
C ARG A 226 -2.65 -4.51 -18.28
N LYS A 227 -3.12 -3.51 -17.53
CA LYS A 227 -2.77 -2.11 -17.74
C LYS A 227 -1.68 -1.63 -16.77
N HIS A 228 -1.62 -2.17 -15.57
CA HIS A 228 -0.76 -1.75 -14.49
C HIS A 228 -0.06 -2.95 -13.86
N ASP A 229 1.08 -2.71 -13.21
CA ASP A 229 1.80 -3.73 -12.44
C ASP A 229 1.25 -3.74 -11.01
N ILE A 230 0.35 -4.69 -10.73
CA ILE A 230 -0.35 -4.78 -9.45
C ILE A 230 0.30 -5.85 -8.57
N THR A 231 0.41 -5.54 -7.28
CA THR A 231 0.78 -6.49 -6.23
C THR A 231 -0.27 -6.44 -5.13
N GLY A 232 -0.85 -7.59 -4.79
CA GLY A 232 -1.75 -7.71 -3.65
C GLY A 232 -0.98 -7.90 -2.34
N LEU A 233 -1.40 -7.19 -1.30
CA LEU A 233 -0.89 -7.33 0.07
C LEU A 233 -2.07 -7.74 0.96
N LEU A 234 -2.19 -9.05 1.22
CA LEU A 234 -3.22 -9.60 2.10
C LEU A 234 -2.75 -9.47 3.54
N ILE A 235 -3.50 -8.71 4.34
CA ILE A 235 -3.14 -8.39 5.72
C ILE A 235 -4.11 -9.08 6.66
N TYR A 236 -3.57 -9.85 7.62
CA TYR A 236 -4.37 -10.56 8.60
C TYR A 236 -3.74 -10.55 10.00
N ALA A 237 -4.60 -10.64 11.03
CA ALA A 237 -4.16 -10.72 12.41
C ALA A 237 -3.83 -12.18 12.81
N PRO A 238 -2.90 -12.41 13.77
CA PRO A 238 -2.50 -13.76 14.18
C PRO A 238 -3.63 -14.64 14.70
N ARG A 239 -4.69 -14.03 15.23
CA ARG A 239 -5.87 -14.73 15.76
C ARG A 239 -6.92 -15.05 14.70
N GLU A 240 -6.85 -14.50 13.50
CA GLU A 240 -7.78 -14.81 12.41
C GLU A 240 -7.67 -16.23 11.88
N PRO A 241 -6.50 -16.91 11.84
CA PRO A 241 -6.45 -18.32 11.47
C PRO A 241 -7.02 -19.28 12.50
N SER A 242 -7.10 -18.88 13.77
CA SER A 242 -7.58 -19.77 14.84
C SER A 242 -8.17 -18.98 16.00
N LEU A 243 -9.38 -19.30 16.39
CA LEU A 243 -9.99 -18.83 17.62
C LEU A 243 -9.32 -19.54 18.80
N GLY A 244 -8.61 -18.80 19.64
CA GLY A 244 -8.12 -19.33 20.91
C GLY A 244 -9.27 -19.57 21.90
N PRO A 245 -9.11 -20.48 22.88
CA PRO A 245 -10.13 -20.73 23.88
C PRO A 245 -10.32 -19.49 24.77
N ALA A 246 -11.47 -18.84 24.66
CA ALA A 246 -11.83 -17.63 25.40
C ALA A 246 -13.29 -17.66 25.93
N GLY A 247 -13.95 -18.83 25.85
CA GLY A 247 -15.34 -18.99 26.26
C GLY A 247 -16.33 -18.53 25.18
N LEU A 248 -17.50 -18.10 25.61
CA LEU A 248 -18.53 -17.52 24.72
C LEU A 248 -18.14 -16.09 24.34
N LEU A 249 -17.91 -15.85 23.07
CA LEU A 249 -17.61 -14.53 22.54
C LEU A 249 -18.76 -14.02 21.66
N PRO A 250 -19.23 -12.79 21.85
CA PRO A 250 -20.14 -12.17 20.90
C PRO A 250 -19.33 -11.77 19.64
N ALA A 251 -19.64 -12.35 18.52
CA ALA A 251 -19.16 -11.96 17.21
C ALA A 251 -20.23 -11.11 16.53
N THR A 252 -19.98 -9.83 16.38
CA THR A 252 -20.86 -8.93 15.64
C THR A 252 -20.36 -8.80 14.22
N ASP A 253 -21.22 -9.13 13.27
CA ASP A 253 -20.94 -8.88 11.86
C ASP A 253 -20.93 -7.35 11.63
N PRO A 254 -19.81 -6.78 11.21
CA PRO A 254 -19.72 -5.35 11.02
C PRO A 254 -20.61 -4.82 9.88
N GLU A 255 -21.07 -5.70 8.99
CA GLU A 255 -21.90 -5.34 7.83
C GLU A 255 -23.39 -5.39 8.17
N THR A 256 -23.83 -6.46 8.82
CA THR A 256 -25.26 -6.67 9.15
C THR A 256 -25.62 -6.21 10.56
N GLN A 257 -24.63 -5.91 11.42
CA GLN A 257 -24.79 -5.60 12.84
C GLN A 257 -25.45 -6.73 13.64
N GLN A 258 -25.55 -7.93 13.07
CA GLN A 258 -26.06 -9.11 13.77
C GLN A 258 -24.99 -9.64 14.71
N THR A 259 -25.37 -9.91 15.96
CA THR A 259 -24.48 -10.52 16.95
C THR A 259 -24.79 -12.00 17.08
N ILE A 260 -23.79 -12.83 16.82
CA ILE A 260 -23.85 -14.29 17.00
C ILE A 260 -22.91 -14.65 18.15
N TRP A 261 -23.37 -15.50 19.05
CA TRP A 261 -22.54 -16.03 20.13
C TRP A 261 -21.75 -17.23 19.63
N ILE A 262 -20.44 -17.16 19.71
CA ILE A 262 -19.53 -18.24 19.31
C ILE A 262 -18.90 -18.83 20.56
N ASP A 263 -19.09 -20.15 20.78
CA ASP A 263 -18.34 -20.87 21.80
C ASP A 263 -16.94 -21.24 21.29
N THR A 264 -15.97 -20.45 21.69
CA THR A 264 -14.58 -20.64 21.28
C THR A 264 -13.91 -21.84 21.98
N ASN A 265 -14.52 -22.47 22.97
CA ASN A 265 -14.02 -23.71 23.58
C ASN A 265 -14.45 -24.96 22.78
N SER A 266 -15.45 -24.84 21.91
CA SER A 266 -15.91 -25.92 21.06
C SER A 266 -14.88 -26.20 19.94
N GLN A 267 -14.28 -27.38 19.94
CA GLN A 267 -13.35 -27.81 18.87
C GLN A 267 -14.01 -27.77 17.49
N HIS A 268 -15.28 -28.09 17.41
CA HIS A 268 -16.04 -28.04 16.15
C HIS A 268 -16.14 -26.63 15.59
N GLN A 269 -16.44 -25.64 16.41
CA GLN A 269 -16.49 -24.24 15.99
C GLN A 269 -15.11 -23.70 15.63
N GLN A 270 -14.06 -24.08 16.35
CA GLN A 270 -12.68 -23.73 16.01
C GLN A 270 -12.28 -24.30 14.65
N GLN A 271 -12.65 -25.57 14.35
CA GLN A 271 -12.35 -26.19 13.06
C GLN A 271 -13.11 -25.53 11.91
N ILE A 272 -14.37 -25.19 12.07
CA ILE A 272 -15.17 -24.47 11.07
C ILE A 272 -14.51 -23.13 10.76
N TYR A 273 -14.15 -22.36 11.78
CA TYR A 273 -13.53 -21.06 11.63
C TYR A 273 -12.17 -21.14 10.92
N THR A 274 -11.31 -22.07 11.35
CA THR A 274 -10.00 -22.33 10.73
C THR A 274 -10.14 -22.76 9.27
N SER A 275 -11.12 -23.62 8.97
CA SER A 275 -11.39 -24.06 7.60
C SER A 275 -11.88 -22.91 6.71
N PHE A 276 -12.71 -22.03 7.24
CA PHE A 276 -13.19 -20.84 6.54
C PHE A 276 -12.01 -19.89 6.20
N PHE A 277 -11.16 -19.60 7.17
CA PHE A 277 -9.99 -18.74 6.95
C PHE A 277 -9.05 -19.35 5.90
N ASN A 278 -8.73 -20.64 6.01
CA ASN A 278 -7.85 -21.32 5.05
C ASN A 278 -8.47 -21.35 3.65
N LYS A 279 -9.77 -21.56 3.53
CA LYS A 279 -10.50 -21.50 2.25
C LYS A 279 -10.44 -20.11 1.65
N HIS A 280 -10.69 -19.07 2.43
CA HIS A 280 -10.57 -17.67 1.99
C HIS A 280 -9.16 -17.34 1.49
N LEU A 281 -8.13 -17.70 2.24
CA LEU A 281 -6.73 -17.50 1.85
C LEU A 281 -6.38 -18.25 0.55
N ALA A 282 -6.86 -19.49 0.40
CA ALA A 282 -6.66 -20.28 -0.80
C ALA A 282 -7.40 -19.70 -2.02
N GLN A 283 -8.61 -19.20 -1.83
CA GLN A 283 -9.40 -18.52 -2.88
C GLN A 283 -8.69 -17.25 -3.35
N SER A 284 -8.27 -16.38 -2.44
CA SER A 284 -7.55 -15.15 -2.78
C SER A 284 -6.27 -15.47 -3.56
N ARG A 285 -5.46 -16.44 -3.11
CA ARG A 285 -4.27 -16.90 -3.84
C ARG A 285 -4.61 -17.42 -5.24
N ALA A 286 -5.66 -18.20 -5.38
CA ALA A 286 -6.10 -18.74 -6.67
C ALA A 286 -6.56 -17.62 -7.62
N ILE A 287 -7.28 -16.62 -7.14
CA ILE A 287 -7.72 -15.47 -7.94
C ILE A 287 -6.50 -14.70 -8.47
N PHE A 288 -5.57 -14.34 -7.59
CA PHE A 288 -4.36 -13.61 -7.97
C PHE A 288 -3.50 -14.40 -8.96
N SER A 289 -3.28 -15.70 -8.70
CA SER A 289 -2.53 -16.59 -9.59
C SER A 289 -3.16 -16.70 -10.98
N ARG A 290 -4.50 -16.82 -11.07
CA ARG A 290 -5.21 -16.85 -12.36
C ARG A 290 -5.07 -15.54 -13.13
N CYS A 291 -4.92 -14.42 -12.44
CA CYS A 291 -4.69 -13.12 -13.07
C CYS A 291 -3.20 -12.86 -13.39
N GLY A 292 -2.28 -13.76 -13.01
CA GLY A 292 -0.84 -13.56 -13.18
C GLY A 292 -0.28 -12.44 -12.29
N ILE A 293 -0.91 -12.20 -11.14
CA ILE A 293 -0.58 -11.12 -10.21
C ILE A 293 -0.07 -11.72 -8.91
N ASP A 294 1.02 -11.17 -8.35
CA ASP A 294 1.56 -11.62 -7.08
C ASP A 294 0.69 -11.21 -5.90
N LEU A 295 0.55 -12.12 -4.93
CA LEU A 295 -0.11 -11.88 -3.65
C LEU A 295 0.84 -12.20 -2.50
N LEU A 296 1.18 -11.19 -1.72
CA LEU A 296 1.91 -11.36 -0.47
C LEU A 296 0.93 -11.45 0.70
N THR A 297 1.18 -12.39 1.60
CA THR A 297 0.39 -12.55 2.83
C THR A 297 1.20 -12.04 4.02
N LEU A 298 0.70 -11.00 4.70
CA LEU A 298 1.40 -10.31 5.77
C LEU A 298 0.63 -10.43 7.09
N ARG A 299 1.31 -10.93 8.13
CA ARG A 299 0.74 -11.02 9.48
C ARG A 299 1.06 -9.77 10.28
N THR A 300 0.12 -9.29 11.09
CA THR A 300 0.31 -8.07 11.90
C THR A 300 1.45 -8.18 12.91
N ASN A 301 1.78 -9.38 13.39
CA ASN A 301 2.90 -9.64 14.28
C ASN A 301 4.17 -10.14 13.58
N GLY A 302 4.18 -10.20 12.23
CA GLY A 302 5.31 -10.65 11.44
C GLY A 302 6.29 -9.54 11.08
N ASP A 303 7.50 -9.92 10.67
CA ASP A 303 8.47 -8.99 10.08
C ASP A 303 8.10 -8.73 8.60
N TYR A 304 7.19 -7.78 8.40
CA TYR A 304 6.73 -7.40 7.07
C TYR A 304 7.83 -6.77 6.22
N VAL A 305 8.79 -6.07 6.82
CA VAL A 305 9.92 -5.46 6.11
C VAL A 305 10.75 -6.53 5.42
N LYS A 306 11.10 -7.59 6.16
CA LYS A 306 11.86 -8.72 5.61
C LYS A 306 11.09 -9.45 4.49
N GLN A 307 9.76 -9.56 4.61
CA GLN A 307 8.93 -10.17 3.58
C GLN A 307 8.86 -9.32 2.31
N LEU A 308 8.65 -8.01 2.43
CA LEU A 308 8.68 -7.09 1.30
C LEU A 308 10.06 -7.03 0.63
N MET A 309 11.14 -7.01 1.40
CA MET A 309 12.51 -7.06 0.86
C MET A 309 12.77 -8.33 0.04
N ARG A 310 12.36 -9.50 0.55
CA ARG A 310 12.47 -10.77 -0.19
C ARG A 310 11.68 -10.73 -1.50
N TYR A 311 10.49 -10.13 -1.45
CA TYR A 311 9.65 -9.98 -2.63
C TYR A 311 10.31 -9.07 -3.67
N PHE A 312 10.80 -7.90 -3.28
CA PHE A 312 11.47 -6.99 -4.21
C PHE A 312 12.75 -7.60 -4.79
N LYS A 313 13.52 -8.31 -3.99
CA LYS A 313 14.69 -9.03 -4.48
C LYS A 313 14.33 -10.07 -5.55
N LYS A 314 13.21 -10.78 -5.38
CA LYS A 314 12.71 -11.73 -6.39
C LYS A 314 12.28 -11.03 -7.70
N LEU A 315 11.76 -9.81 -7.62
CA LEU A 315 11.33 -9.03 -8.79
C LEU A 315 12.50 -8.42 -9.57
N GLY A 316 13.62 -8.13 -8.88
CA GLY A 316 14.79 -7.45 -9.47
C GLY A 316 15.89 -8.41 -9.96
N GLY A 317 15.79 -9.71 -9.67
CA GLY A 317 16.69 -10.76 -10.16
C GLY A 317 16.06 -11.60 -11.23
#